data_7ee14f242de8af4a9b4fa1dc6094b573
#
_entry.id   7ee14f242de8af4a9b4fa1dc6094b573
#
_cell.length_a   1.000
_cell.length_b   1.000
_cell.length_c   1.000
_cell.angle_alpha   90.00
_cell.angle_beta   90.00
_cell.angle_gamma   90.00
#
_symmetry.space_group_name_H-M   'P 1'
#
loop_
_entity.id
_entity.type
_entity.pdbx_description
1 polymer ?
#
loop_
_entity_poly.entity_id
_entity_poly.type
_entity_poly.pdbx_seq_one_letter_code
_entity_poly.pdbx_strand_id
1 'polypeptide(L)'
;MVAPIPAKRGRKPAVATAPATGQVQSLTRGLKLLEWIAESNGSVALTELAQQAGLPNSTTHRLLTTMQQQGFVRQVGELGHWAIGAHAFMVGSSFLQSRNLLAIVHPILRNLMEESGETVNMAVLDQSDHEAIIIDQVQCTHLMRMSAPIGGKFPMHASGAGKAFLAQLSEEQVTKLLHRKGLHAYTHATLVSPVHLKEDLAQTRKRGYSFDDEEHALGLRCLAACIFDEHREPFAAISISGPISRITDDRVTEFGAMVIKAAKEVTLAYGGMR
;
A
#
# COMPACT_ATOMS: atom_id res chain seq x y z
N MET A 1 31.38 -30.10 -60.84
CA MET A 1 31.11 -28.84 -60.12
C MET A 1 30.03 -29.10 -59.07
N VAL A 2 30.43 -29.14 -57.84
CA VAL A 2 29.51 -29.36 -56.69
C VAL A 2 29.28 -28.00 -56.07
N ALA A 3 28.00 -27.60 -55.94
CA ALA A 3 27.58 -26.32 -55.34
C ALA A 3 27.75 -26.34 -53.82
N PRO A 4 28.15 -25.22 -53.18
CA PRO A 4 28.34 -25.17 -51.71
C PRO A 4 27.02 -25.03 -50.97
N ILE A 5 26.93 -25.77 -49.86
CA ILE A 5 25.82 -25.78 -48.90
C ILE A 5 25.77 -24.43 -48.12
N PRO A 6 24.60 -23.75 -47.99
CA PRO A 6 24.54 -22.50 -47.24
C PRO A 6 24.64 -22.73 -45.75
N ALA A 7 25.47 -21.92 -45.07
CA ALA A 7 25.67 -21.91 -43.63
C ALA A 7 24.40 -21.50 -42.89
N LYS A 8 24.06 -22.23 -41.81
CA LYS A 8 22.99 -21.90 -40.84
C LYS A 8 23.31 -20.57 -40.15
N ARG A 9 22.42 -19.58 -40.31
CA ARG A 9 22.45 -18.32 -39.54
C ARG A 9 22.31 -18.63 -38.04
N GLY A 10 23.35 -18.33 -37.30
CA GLY A 10 23.34 -18.40 -35.85
C GLY A 10 22.32 -17.43 -35.23
N ARG A 11 21.52 -17.96 -34.33
CA ARG A 11 20.58 -17.22 -33.50
C ARG A 11 21.38 -16.24 -32.63
N LYS A 12 21.14 -14.91 -32.74
CA LYS A 12 21.71 -13.89 -31.85
C LYS A 12 21.37 -14.25 -30.43
N PRO A 13 22.33 -14.25 -29.49
CA PRO A 13 22.01 -14.43 -28.07
C PRO A 13 21.14 -13.26 -27.58
N ALA A 14 20.04 -13.60 -26.90
CA ALA A 14 19.24 -12.60 -26.17
C ALA A 14 20.14 -11.91 -25.16
N VAL A 15 20.16 -10.58 -25.18
CA VAL A 15 20.85 -9.77 -24.17
C VAL A 15 20.17 -10.04 -22.84
N ALA A 16 20.75 -10.91 -22.03
CA ALA A 16 20.38 -11.08 -20.65
C ALA A 16 20.83 -9.80 -19.92
N THR A 17 19.88 -8.98 -19.49
CA THR A 17 20.14 -7.93 -18.50
C THR A 17 20.74 -8.60 -17.26
N ALA A 18 21.99 -8.29 -16.96
CA ALA A 18 22.69 -8.81 -15.77
C ALA A 18 21.87 -8.47 -14.53
N PRO A 19 21.61 -9.43 -13.61
CA PRO A 19 20.97 -9.13 -12.34
C PRO A 19 21.87 -8.19 -11.54
N ALA A 20 21.26 -7.18 -10.89
CA ALA A 20 21.96 -6.32 -9.96
C ALA A 20 22.71 -7.19 -8.96
N THR A 21 24.04 -6.97 -8.86
CA THR A 21 24.97 -7.73 -8.03
C THR A 21 24.49 -7.71 -6.57
N GLY A 22 24.03 -8.85 -6.03
CA GLY A 22 23.65 -9.05 -4.64
C GLY A 22 22.25 -9.59 -4.36
N GLN A 23 21.35 -9.63 -5.34
CA GLN A 23 20.00 -10.17 -5.11
C GLN A 23 19.94 -11.70 -5.29
N VAL A 24 19.41 -12.40 -4.27
CA VAL A 24 19.13 -13.85 -4.34
C VAL A 24 17.79 -14.05 -5.05
N GLN A 25 17.85 -14.40 -6.34
CA GLN A 25 16.67 -14.55 -7.20
C GLN A 25 15.59 -15.48 -6.64
N SER A 26 15.97 -16.58 -5.99
CA SER A 26 15.01 -17.52 -5.41
C SER A 26 14.24 -16.90 -4.24
N LEU A 27 14.91 -16.09 -3.42
CA LEU A 27 14.28 -15.37 -2.32
C LEU A 27 13.30 -14.31 -2.86
N THR A 28 13.73 -13.48 -3.80
CA THR A 28 12.87 -12.48 -4.43
C THR A 28 11.62 -13.10 -5.06
N ARG A 29 11.77 -14.24 -5.76
CA ARG A 29 10.64 -14.96 -6.35
C ARG A 29 9.71 -15.54 -5.30
N GLY A 30 10.26 -16.11 -4.21
CA GLY A 30 9.48 -16.64 -3.10
C GLY A 30 8.65 -15.56 -2.42
N LEU A 31 9.24 -14.41 -2.11
CA LEU A 31 8.53 -13.28 -1.51
C LEU A 31 7.41 -12.75 -2.42
N LYS A 32 7.65 -12.61 -3.72
CA LYS A 32 6.58 -12.23 -4.68
C LYS A 32 5.43 -13.23 -4.75
N LEU A 33 5.73 -14.52 -4.70
CA LEU A 33 4.67 -15.53 -4.63
C LEU A 33 3.83 -15.37 -3.36
N LEU A 34 4.46 -15.05 -2.23
CA LEU A 34 3.76 -14.81 -0.97
C LEU A 34 2.84 -13.59 -1.07
N GLU A 35 3.30 -12.50 -1.69
CA GLU A 35 2.51 -11.29 -1.94
C GLU A 35 1.27 -11.60 -2.79
N TRP A 36 1.42 -12.29 -3.93
CA TRP A 36 0.30 -12.63 -4.80
C TRP A 36 -0.71 -13.56 -4.16
N ILE A 37 -0.27 -14.50 -3.28
CA ILE A 37 -1.19 -15.30 -2.48
C ILE A 37 -1.97 -14.42 -1.51
N ALA A 38 -1.32 -13.43 -0.89
CA ALA A 38 -1.98 -12.50 0.02
C ALA A 38 -3.02 -11.59 -0.68
N GLU A 39 -2.73 -11.19 -1.92
CA GLU A 39 -3.61 -10.37 -2.77
C GLU A 39 -4.80 -11.16 -3.34
N SER A 40 -4.70 -12.49 -3.37
CA SER A 40 -5.80 -13.35 -3.82
C SER A 40 -6.93 -13.42 -2.78
N ASN A 41 -8.17 -13.67 -3.23
CA ASN A 41 -9.34 -13.80 -2.36
C ASN A 41 -9.31 -15.10 -1.51
N GLY A 42 -8.24 -15.29 -0.73
CA GLY A 42 -8.09 -16.37 0.25
C GLY A 42 -7.25 -17.56 -0.23
N SER A 43 -7.27 -17.92 -1.50
CA SER A 43 -6.42 -18.99 -2.04
C SER A 43 -6.30 -18.93 -3.57
N VAL A 44 -5.21 -19.48 -4.11
CA VAL A 44 -4.89 -19.41 -5.54
C VAL A 44 -4.27 -20.71 -6.04
N ALA A 45 -4.52 -21.06 -7.30
CA ALA A 45 -3.98 -22.28 -7.92
C ALA A 45 -2.48 -22.14 -8.23
N LEU A 46 -1.73 -23.25 -8.18
CA LEU A 46 -0.32 -23.30 -8.58
C LEU A 46 -0.07 -22.74 -9.98
N THR A 47 -0.94 -23.08 -10.93
CA THR A 47 -0.82 -22.67 -12.34
C THR A 47 -0.95 -21.16 -12.54
N GLU A 48 -1.85 -20.52 -11.79
CA GLU A 48 -2.03 -19.07 -11.82
C GLU A 48 -0.80 -18.35 -11.27
N LEU A 49 -0.29 -18.81 -10.13
CA LEU A 49 0.96 -18.27 -9.55
C LEU A 49 2.16 -18.44 -10.47
N ALA A 50 2.28 -19.60 -11.12
CA ALA A 50 3.36 -19.88 -12.07
C ALA A 50 3.28 -18.96 -13.31
N GLN A 51 2.08 -18.74 -13.83
CA GLN A 51 1.84 -17.84 -14.95
C GLN A 51 2.16 -16.40 -14.58
N GLN A 52 1.68 -15.93 -13.44
CA GLN A 52 1.92 -14.56 -12.94
C GLN A 52 3.42 -14.31 -12.67
N ALA A 53 4.11 -15.33 -12.15
CA ALA A 53 5.55 -15.27 -11.88
C ALA A 53 6.42 -15.42 -13.14
N GLY A 54 5.86 -15.84 -14.27
CA GLY A 54 6.63 -16.21 -15.47
C GLY A 54 7.58 -17.39 -15.20
N LEU A 55 7.19 -18.32 -14.32
CA LEU A 55 8.02 -19.46 -13.88
C LEU A 55 7.42 -20.80 -14.33
N PRO A 56 8.25 -21.83 -14.55
CA PRO A 56 7.75 -23.19 -14.68
C PRO A 56 7.01 -23.65 -13.44
N ASN A 57 5.92 -24.43 -13.59
CA ASN A 57 5.15 -25.00 -12.47
C ASN A 57 6.04 -25.75 -11.45
N SER A 58 7.05 -26.50 -11.93
CA SER A 58 7.99 -27.22 -11.06
C SER A 58 8.81 -26.28 -10.18
N THR A 59 9.25 -25.15 -10.70
CA THR A 59 10.00 -24.13 -9.94
C THR A 59 9.11 -23.46 -8.92
N THR A 60 7.90 -23.05 -9.33
CA THR A 60 6.91 -22.42 -8.45
C THR A 60 6.52 -23.39 -7.33
N HIS A 61 6.25 -24.65 -7.66
CA HIS A 61 5.93 -25.67 -6.66
C HIS A 61 7.05 -25.86 -5.63
N ARG A 62 8.32 -25.91 -6.06
CA ARG A 62 9.46 -26.03 -5.13
C ARG A 62 9.57 -24.86 -4.16
N LEU A 63 9.37 -23.62 -4.65
CA LEU A 63 9.37 -22.43 -3.80
C LEU A 63 8.24 -22.48 -2.79
N LEU A 64 7.01 -22.80 -3.24
CA LEU A 64 5.84 -22.91 -2.39
C LEU A 64 5.98 -24.03 -1.35
N THR A 65 6.50 -25.20 -1.73
CA THR A 65 6.77 -26.30 -0.80
C THR A 65 7.79 -25.91 0.28
N THR A 66 8.84 -25.16 -0.11
CA THR A 66 9.81 -24.63 0.87
C THR A 66 9.15 -23.68 1.84
N MET A 67 8.31 -22.75 1.37
CA MET A 67 7.58 -21.82 2.22
C MET A 67 6.52 -22.54 3.09
N GLN A 68 5.92 -23.62 2.58
CA GLN A 68 4.99 -24.46 3.34
C GLN A 68 5.70 -25.17 4.51
N GLN A 69 6.89 -25.72 4.27
CA GLN A 69 7.71 -26.33 5.33
C GLN A 69 8.06 -25.34 6.44
N GLN A 70 8.18 -24.06 6.10
CA GLN A 70 8.41 -22.97 7.05
C GLN A 70 7.11 -22.36 7.60
N GLY A 71 5.93 -22.86 7.19
CA GLY A 71 4.63 -22.39 7.67
C GLY A 71 4.15 -21.06 7.11
N PHE A 72 4.85 -20.46 6.14
CA PHE A 72 4.47 -19.19 5.51
C PHE A 72 3.28 -19.33 4.57
N VAL A 73 3.12 -20.49 3.93
CA VAL A 73 1.97 -20.83 3.10
C VAL A 73 1.43 -22.20 3.49
N ARG A 74 0.19 -22.49 3.09
CA ARG A 74 -0.47 -23.78 3.29
C ARG A 74 -1.32 -24.12 2.09
N GLN A 75 -1.58 -25.42 1.88
CA GLN A 75 -2.57 -25.88 0.92
C GLN A 75 -3.95 -25.95 1.55
N VAL A 76 -4.98 -25.60 0.77
CA VAL A 76 -6.39 -25.61 1.19
C VAL A 76 -7.26 -26.23 0.11
N GLY A 77 -8.38 -26.84 0.54
CA GLY A 77 -9.34 -27.48 -0.35
C GLY A 77 -8.81 -28.77 -1.00
N GLU A 78 -9.70 -29.48 -1.66
CA GLU A 78 -9.37 -30.74 -2.36
C GLU A 78 -8.45 -30.54 -3.57
N LEU A 79 -8.51 -29.36 -4.18
CA LEU A 79 -7.67 -28.97 -5.33
C LEU A 79 -6.26 -28.52 -4.94
N GLY A 80 -5.96 -28.46 -3.64
CA GLY A 80 -4.62 -28.08 -3.14
C GLY A 80 -4.22 -26.63 -3.48
N HIS A 81 -5.17 -25.69 -3.44
CA HIS A 81 -4.87 -24.27 -3.64
C HIS A 81 -3.96 -23.74 -2.53
N TRP A 82 -3.14 -22.76 -2.85
CA TRP A 82 -2.19 -22.14 -1.94
C TRP A 82 -2.82 -20.93 -1.25
N ALA A 83 -2.66 -20.87 0.06
CA ALA A 83 -3.13 -19.79 0.92
C ALA A 83 -2.02 -19.39 1.89
N ILE A 84 -2.14 -18.19 2.49
CA ILE A 84 -1.24 -17.71 3.52
C ILE A 84 -1.28 -18.63 4.74
N GLY A 85 -0.12 -18.94 5.29
CA GLY A 85 0.06 -19.74 6.50
C GLY A 85 0.18 -18.89 7.76
N ALA A 86 -0.06 -19.51 8.92
CA ALA A 86 -0.04 -18.81 10.21
C ALA A 86 1.32 -18.16 10.55
N HIS A 87 2.43 -18.71 10.05
CA HIS A 87 3.76 -18.16 10.31
C HIS A 87 3.96 -16.78 9.65
N ALA A 88 3.38 -16.56 8.46
CA ALA A 88 3.40 -15.24 7.81
C ALA A 88 2.68 -14.19 8.67
N PHE A 89 1.53 -14.53 9.25
CA PHE A 89 0.82 -13.67 10.20
C PHE A 89 1.66 -13.41 11.45
N MET A 90 2.28 -14.44 12.04
CA MET A 90 3.13 -14.28 13.23
C MET A 90 4.31 -13.33 12.98
N VAL A 91 4.99 -13.46 11.85
CA VAL A 91 6.08 -12.56 11.46
C VAL A 91 5.57 -11.15 11.22
N GLY A 92 4.48 -10.99 10.47
CA GLY A 92 3.88 -9.68 10.20
C GLY A 92 3.35 -8.99 11.47
N SER A 93 2.78 -9.76 12.41
CA SER A 93 2.25 -9.19 13.66
C SER A 93 3.36 -8.63 14.57
N SER A 94 4.60 -9.09 14.43
CA SER A 94 5.72 -8.54 15.19
C SER A 94 6.00 -7.07 14.86
N PHE A 95 5.70 -6.64 13.63
CA PHE A 95 5.74 -5.23 13.25
C PHE A 95 4.79 -4.39 14.11
N LEU A 96 3.58 -4.89 14.36
CA LEU A 96 2.57 -4.22 15.17
C LEU A 96 2.90 -4.24 16.67
N GLN A 97 3.53 -5.34 17.14
CA GLN A 97 3.92 -5.52 18.54
C GLN A 97 5.15 -4.70 18.94
N SER A 98 6.07 -4.45 18.00
CA SER A 98 7.37 -3.81 18.27
C SER A 98 7.24 -2.45 18.99
N ARG A 99 6.05 -1.82 18.96
CA ARG A 99 5.79 -0.50 19.53
C ARG A 99 4.47 -0.37 20.31
N ASN A 100 3.74 -1.45 20.54
CA ASN A 100 2.40 -1.42 21.16
C ASN A 100 1.42 -0.45 20.44
N LEU A 101 1.69 -0.22 19.17
CA LEU A 101 1.09 0.85 18.36
C LEU A 101 -0.43 0.73 18.29
N LEU A 102 -0.95 -0.46 18.00
CA LEU A 102 -2.40 -0.67 17.87
C LEU A 102 -3.15 -0.45 19.19
N ALA A 103 -2.56 -0.84 20.33
CA ALA A 103 -3.20 -0.63 21.64
C ALA A 103 -3.35 0.86 21.97
N ILE A 104 -2.38 1.69 21.54
CA ILE A 104 -2.42 3.15 21.71
C ILE A 104 -3.39 3.78 20.71
N VAL A 105 -3.34 3.35 19.45
CA VAL A 105 -4.02 4.03 18.34
C VAL A 105 -5.49 3.65 18.23
N HIS A 106 -5.83 2.37 18.40
CA HIS A 106 -7.19 1.88 18.15
C HIS A 106 -8.29 2.62 18.95
N PRO A 107 -8.11 3.00 20.23
CA PRO A 107 -9.07 3.83 20.97
C PRO A 107 -9.26 5.21 20.32
N ILE A 108 -8.17 5.83 19.83
CA ILE A 108 -8.21 7.15 19.18
C ILE A 108 -8.95 7.06 17.83
N LEU A 109 -8.69 6.00 17.06
CA LEU A 109 -9.44 5.74 15.80
C LEU A 109 -10.93 5.57 16.07
N ARG A 110 -11.30 4.87 17.15
CA ARG A 110 -12.70 4.66 17.52
C ARG A 110 -13.37 5.97 17.88
N ASN A 111 -12.76 6.79 18.71
CA ASN A 111 -13.28 8.10 19.07
C ASN A 111 -13.46 8.98 17.82
N LEU A 112 -12.48 8.98 16.93
CA LEU A 112 -12.56 9.72 15.67
C LEU A 112 -13.68 9.21 14.76
N MET A 113 -13.90 7.89 14.70
CA MET A 113 -15.01 7.28 13.97
C MET A 113 -16.36 7.68 14.58
N GLU A 114 -16.48 7.68 15.91
CA GLU A 114 -17.71 8.08 16.61
C GLU A 114 -18.01 9.57 16.42
N GLU A 115 -16.99 10.45 16.49
CA GLU A 115 -17.13 11.90 16.26
C GLU A 115 -17.47 12.22 14.80
N SER A 116 -16.81 11.58 13.83
CA SER A 116 -16.98 11.88 12.42
C SER A 116 -18.20 11.18 11.79
N GLY A 117 -18.59 10.02 12.32
CA GLY A 117 -19.57 9.13 11.74
C GLY A 117 -19.08 8.36 10.51
N GLU A 118 -17.79 8.45 10.16
CA GLU A 118 -17.21 7.85 8.96
C GLU A 118 -16.12 6.82 9.30
N THR A 119 -15.78 5.96 8.33
CA THR A 119 -14.70 4.98 8.49
C THR A 119 -13.36 5.69 8.67
N VAL A 120 -12.63 5.25 9.70
CA VAL A 120 -11.28 5.77 10.03
C VAL A 120 -10.25 4.68 9.78
N ASN A 121 -9.14 5.05 9.15
CA ASN A 121 -8.05 4.13 8.85
C ASN A 121 -6.74 4.65 9.40
N MET A 122 -5.84 3.73 9.73
CA MET A 122 -4.43 3.99 9.93
C MET A 122 -3.62 3.32 8.84
N ALA A 123 -2.75 4.07 8.20
CA ALA A 123 -1.85 3.60 7.17
C ALA A 123 -0.39 3.83 7.56
N VAL A 124 0.51 2.96 7.11
CA VAL A 124 1.96 3.15 7.15
C VAL A 124 2.51 3.29 5.75
N LEU A 125 3.68 3.91 5.62
CA LEU A 125 4.37 4.04 4.34
C LEU A 125 5.19 2.77 4.07
N ASP A 126 4.88 2.07 2.99
CA ASP A 126 5.82 1.10 2.42
C ASP A 126 6.95 1.83 1.69
N GLN A 127 8.14 1.77 2.26
CA GLN A 127 9.32 2.43 1.70
C GLN A 127 9.85 1.74 0.44
N SER A 128 9.54 0.45 0.25
CA SER A 128 10.01 -0.33 -0.91
C SER A 128 9.25 0.02 -2.17
N ASP A 129 7.94 -0.01 -2.09
CA ASP A 129 7.04 0.27 -3.20
C ASP A 129 6.46 1.69 -3.20
N HIS A 130 6.65 2.45 -2.11
CA HIS A 130 6.08 3.79 -1.96
C HIS A 130 4.56 3.77 -2.18
N GLU A 131 3.89 3.04 -1.31
CA GLU A 131 2.44 2.96 -1.23
C GLU A 131 2.02 3.11 0.23
N ALA A 132 0.82 3.58 0.47
CA ALA A 132 0.24 3.61 1.80
C ALA A 132 -0.45 2.26 2.07
N ILE A 133 -0.08 1.58 3.15
CA ILE A 133 -0.65 0.28 3.53
C ILE A 133 -1.52 0.46 4.76
N ILE A 134 -2.79 0.05 4.68
CA ILE A 134 -3.71 0.07 5.83
C ILE A 134 -3.30 -1.02 6.84
N ILE A 135 -3.06 -0.61 8.09
CA ILE A 135 -2.70 -1.52 9.18
C ILE A 135 -3.75 -1.60 10.30
N ASP A 136 -4.66 -0.63 10.38
CA ASP A 136 -5.81 -0.64 11.28
C ASP A 136 -6.99 0.12 10.68
N GLN A 137 -8.21 -0.30 11.00
CA GLN A 137 -9.44 0.32 10.53
C GLN A 137 -10.55 0.19 11.55
N VAL A 138 -11.26 1.29 11.80
CA VAL A 138 -12.53 1.31 12.52
C VAL A 138 -13.63 1.72 11.55
N GLN A 139 -14.49 0.76 11.19
CA GLN A 139 -15.58 1.00 10.25
C GLN A 139 -16.76 1.68 10.95
N CYS A 140 -17.35 2.66 10.28
CA CYS A 140 -18.63 3.22 10.73
C CYS A 140 -19.79 2.23 10.49
N THR A 141 -20.92 2.51 11.11
CA THR A 141 -22.12 1.62 11.08
C THR A 141 -23.00 1.80 9.85
N HIS A 142 -22.72 2.77 8.99
CA HIS A 142 -23.50 2.98 7.77
C HIS A 142 -23.37 1.80 6.80
N LEU A 143 -24.48 1.45 6.13
CA LEU A 143 -24.50 0.40 5.10
C LEU A 143 -23.54 0.74 3.95
N MET A 144 -23.64 1.98 3.44
CA MET A 144 -22.71 2.50 2.45
C MET A 144 -21.57 3.18 3.17
N ARG A 145 -20.40 2.54 3.17
CA ARG A 145 -19.18 3.03 3.81
C ARG A 145 -17.96 2.60 3.04
N MET A 146 -16.86 3.34 3.24
CA MET A 146 -15.54 2.91 2.79
C MET A 146 -15.13 1.66 3.58
N SER A 147 -14.65 0.64 2.88
CA SER A 147 -14.07 -0.56 3.47
C SER A 147 -12.83 -0.94 2.66
N ALA A 148 -11.69 -0.99 3.33
CA ALA A 148 -10.46 -1.50 2.77
C ALA A 148 -9.96 -2.68 3.63
N PRO A 149 -9.41 -3.72 3.04
CA PRO A 149 -8.81 -4.79 3.82
C PRO A 149 -7.57 -4.28 4.57
N ILE A 150 -7.30 -4.84 5.73
CA ILE A 150 -5.99 -4.68 6.39
C ILE A 150 -4.92 -5.26 5.45
N GLY A 151 -3.83 -4.53 5.23
CA GLY A 151 -2.82 -4.82 4.20
C GLY A 151 -3.14 -4.23 2.82
N GLY A 152 -4.32 -3.62 2.65
CA GLY A 152 -4.69 -2.94 1.41
C GLY A 152 -3.73 -1.79 1.09
N LYS A 153 -3.31 -1.71 -0.18
CA LYS A 153 -2.35 -0.72 -0.69
C LYS A 153 -3.08 0.41 -1.41
N PHE A 154 -2.61 1.62 -1.19
CA PHE A 154 -3.18 2.82 -1.81
C PHE A 154 -2.08 3.67 -2.45
N PRO A 155 -2.35 4.25 -3.63
CA PRO A 155 -1.36 5.05 -4.36
C PRO A 155 -1.02 6.34 -3.61
N MET A 156 0.25 6.75 -3.65
CA MET A 156 0.71 7.94 -2.95
C MET A 156 0.07 9.22 -3.47
N HIS A 157 -0.15 9.34 -4.79
CA HIS A 157 -0.63 10.59 -5.41
C HIS A 157 -2.16 10.73 -5.44
N ALA A 158 -2.90 9.63 -5.30
CA ALA A 158 -4.35 9.58 -5.46
C ALA A 158 -5.06 8.98 -4.23
N SER A 159 -4.51 9.17 -3.05
CA SER A 159 -5.17 8.79 -1.81
C SER A 159 -4.87 9.78 -0.69
N GLY A 160 -5.79 9.91 0.27
CA GLY A 160 -5.59 10.81 1.41
C GLY A 160 -4.30 10.50 2.15
N ALA A 161 -4.11 9.27 2.63
CA ALA A 161 -2.89 8.85 3.35
C ALA A 161 -1.63 9.05 2.49
N GLY A 162 -1.67 8.66 1.22
CA GLY A 162 -0.53 8.82 0.30
C GLY A 162 -0.13 10.29 0.13
N LYS A 163 -1.09 11.20 -0.12
CA LYS A 163 -0.80 12.63 -0.25
C LYS A 163 -0.35 13.26 1.07
N ALA A 164 -0.84 12.76 2.22
CA ALA A 164 -0.34 13.18 3.53
C ALA A 164 1.16 12.87 3.67
N PHE A 165 1.62 11.66 3.30
CA PHE A 165 3.03 11.31 3.29
C PHE A 165 3.83 12.12 2.27
N LEU A 166 3.35 12.25 1.01
CA LEU A 166 4.03 13.04 -0.02
C LEU A 166 4.25 14.49 0.41
N ALA A 167 3.32 15.07 1.15
CA ALA A 167 3.44 16.44 1.64
C ALA A 167 4.59 16.64 2.65
N GLN A 168 5.09 15.56 3.28
CA GLN A 168 6.23 15.62 4.19
C GLN A 168 7.58 15.46 3.49
N LEU A 169 7.59 14.99 2.23
CA LEU A 169 8.80 14.83 1.45
C LEU A 169 9.29 16.17 0.87
N SER A 170 10.60 16.27 0.60
CA SER A 170 11.15 17.39 -0.15
C SER A 170 10.67 17.35 -1.62
N GLU A 171 10.69 18.49 -2.29
CA GLU A 171 10.30 18.56 -3.72
C GLU A 171 11.14 17.65 -4.61
N GLU A 172 12.42 17.47 -4.28
CA GLU A 172 13.32 16.57 -4.98
C GLU A 172 12.91 15.10 -4.81
N GLN A 173 12.57 14.70 -3.58
CA GLN A 173 12.08 13.35 -3.27
C GLN A 173 10.76 13.06 -3.97
N VAL A 174 9.80 14.00 -3.92
CA VAL A 174 8.54 13.90 -4.66
C VAL A 174 8.80 13.72 -6.15
N THR A 175 9.66 14.56 -6.75
CA THR A 175 9.99 14.49 -8.17
C THR A 175 10.60 13.13 -8.55
N LYS A 176 11.55 12.61 -7.78
CA LYS A 176 12.16 11.29 -7.99
C LYS A 176 11.11 10.17 -7.93
N LEU A 177 10.20 10.25 -6.96
CA LEU A 177 9.13 9.29 -6.80
C LEU A 177 8.18 9.29 -8.00
N LEU A 178 7.75 10.46 -8.44
CA LEU A 178 6.85 10.61 -9.59
C LEU A 178 7.48 10.10 -10.89
N HIS A 179 8.78 10.33 -11.10
CA HIS A 179 9.50 9.76 -12.24
C HIS A 179 9.55 8.23 -12.23
N ARG A 180 9.63 7.63 -11.06
CA ARG A 180 9.73 6.16 -10.91
C ARG A 180 8.36 5.48 -11.03
N LYS A 181 7.32 6.02 -10.42
CA LYS A 181 5.99 5.39 -10.32
C LYS A 181 5.00 5.88 -11.37
N GLY A 182 5.18 7.09 -11.88
CA GLY A 182 4.18 7.75 -12.72
C GLY A 182 2.98 8.27 -11.92
N LEU A 183 2.03 8.85 -12.64
CA LEU A 183 0.76 9.36 -12.12
C LEU A 183 -0.37 8.67 -12.88
N HIS A 184 -0.79 7.51 -12.41
CA HIS A 184 -1.88 6.74 -13.01
C HIS A 184 -3.23 7.39 -12.70
N ALA A 185 -4.08 7.54 -13.71
CA ALA A 185 -5.45 8.00 -13.53
C ALA A 185 -6.32 6.84 -13.01
N TYR A 186 -6.97 7.03 -11.88
CA TYR A 186 -7.98 6.12 -11.33
C TYR A 186 -9.39 6.62 -11.65
N THR A 187 -9.56 7.94 -11.66
CA THR A 187 -10.79 8.64 -12.03
C THR A 187 -10.46 9.85 -12.90
N HIS A 188 -11.47 10.55 -13.34
CA HIS A 188 -11.27 11.84 -14.04
C HIS A 188 -10.79 12.97 -13.12
N ALA A 189 -10.95 12.82 -11.79
CA ALA A 189 -10.49 13.77 -10.79
C ALA A 189 -9.04 13.51 -10.33
N THR A 190 -8.44 12.36 -10.68
CA THR A 190 -7.05 12.05 -10.29
C THR A 190 -6.07 13.10 -10.78
N LEU A 191 -5.21 13.59 -9.89
CA LEU A 191 -4.15 14.54 -10.20
C LEU A 191 -3.02 13.85 -10.99
N VAL A 192 -3.10 13.87 -12.31
CA VAL A 192 -2.11 13.26 -13.21
C VAL A 192 -1.03 14.25 -13.70
N SER A 193 -1.12 15.51 -13.32
CA SER A 193 -0.11 16.53 -13.60
C SER A 193 0.82 16.71 -12.40
N PRO A 194 2.16 16.58 -12.58
CA PRO A 194 3.12 16.85 -11.50
C PRO A 194 2.99 18.27 -10.93
N VAL A 195 2.59 19.26 -11.75
CA VAL A 195 2.40 20.65 -11.31
C VAL A 195 1.21 20.74 -10.37
N HIS A 196 0.04 20.25 -10.78
CA HIS A 196 -1.17 20.30 -9.97
C HIS A 196 -1.02 19.48 -8.67
N LEU A 197 -0.34 18.30 -8.74
CA LEU A 197 -0.05 17.55 -7.52
C LEU A 197 0.84 18.33 -6.56
N LYS A 198 1.90 18.99 -7.04
CA LYS A 198 2.76 19.83 -6.18
C LYS A 198 2.03 21.01 -5.55
N GLU A 199 1.11 21.61 -6.28
CA GLU A 199 0.23 22.67 -5.76
C GLU A 199 -0.68 22.14 -4.64
N ASP A 200 -1.32 20.95 -4.82
CA ASP A 200 -2.13 20.34 -3.78
C ASP A 200 -1.30 19.94 -2.56
N LEU A 201 -0.08 19.41 -2.76
CA LEU A 201 0.85 19.12 -1.66
C LEU A 201 1.27 20.37 -0.89
N ALA A 202 1.45 21.52 -1.57
CA ALA A 202 1.71 22.78 -0.91
C ALA A 202 0.51 23.25 -0.06
N GLN A 203 -0.72 23.09 -0.57
CA GLN A 203 -1.94 23.35 0.20
C GLN A 203 -2.07 22.36 1.38
N THR A 204 -1.74 21.08 1.18
CA THR A 204 -1.72 20.05 2.23
C THR A 204 -0.80 20.45 3.38
N ARG A 205 0.43 20.92 3.08
CA ARG A 205 1.36 21.43 4.11
C ARG A 205 0.79 22.64 4.87
N LYS A 206 0.15 23.57 4.15
CA LYS A 206 -0.40 24.80 4.74
C LYS A 206 -1.61 24.51 5.65
N ARG A 207 -2.54 23.65 5.20
CA ARG A 207 -3.76 23.33 5.96
C ARG A 207 -3.55 22.24 7.01
N GLY A 208 -2.47 21.43 6.90
CA GLY A 208 -2.11 20.37 7.85
C GLY A 208 -2.78 19.01 7.60
N TYR A 209 -3.59 18.87 6.58
CA TYR A 209 -4.23 17.63 6.14
C TYR A 209 -4.27 17.53 4.62
N SER A 210 -4.22 16.33 4.09
CA SER A 210 -4.44 16.03 2.68
C SER A 210 -5.93 15.83 2.40
N PHE A 211 -6.33 16.02 1.15
CA PHE A 211 -7.70 15.81 0.70
C PHE A 211 -7.68 15.08 -0.64
N ASP A 212 -8.21 13.87 -0.66
CA ASP A 212 -8.53 13.09 -1.84
C ASP A 212 -10.01 13.35 -2.17
N ASP A 213 -10.23 14.11 -3.24
CA ASP A 213 -11.57 14.47 -3.73
C ASP A 213 -11.93 13.62 -4.93
N GLU A 214 -12.42 12.42 -4.69
CA GLU A 214 -12.79 11.44 -5.73
C GLU A 214 -11.60 11.01 -6.62
N GLU A 215 -10.35 11.25 -6.20
CA GLU A 215 -9.17 10.97 -6.99
C GLU A 215 -8.87 9.48 -7.11
N HIS A 216 -9.10 8.71 -6.03
CA HIS A 216 -8.93 7.27 -6.02
C HIS A 216 -10.16 6.52 -6.53
N ALA A 217 -11.34 6.95 -6.11
CA ALA A 217 -12.61 6.34 -6.50
C ALA A 217 -13.74 7.38 -6.55
N LEU A 218 -14.55 7.34 -7.60
CA LEU A 218 -15.71 8.23 -7.73
C LEU A 218 -16.68 8.03 -6.58
N GLY A 219 -17.21 9.12 -6.05
CA GLY A 219 -18.14 9.12 -4.92
C GLY A 219 -17.48 8.96 -3.56
N LEU A 220 -16.14 8.78 -3.49
CA LEU A 220 -15.36 8.62 -2.27
C LEU A 220 -14.50 9.86 -2.01
N ARG A 221 -14.51 10.35 -0.78
CA ARG A 221 -13.60 11.39 -0.28
C ARG A 221 -12.79 10.87 0.90
N CYS A 222 -11.55 11.33 1.01
CA CYS A 222 -10.67 10.97 2.11
C CYS A 222 -9.83 12.16 2.57
N LEU A 223 -9.81 12.40 3.87
CA LEU A 223 -8.91 13.38 4.50
C LEU A 223 -7.92 12.66 5.41
N ALA A 224 -6.63 13.04 5.37
CA ALA A 224 -5.62 12.39 6.17
C ALA A 224 -4.59 13.36 6.76
N ALA A 225 -4.01 12.99 7.90
CA ALA A 225 -2.89 13.69 8.51
C ALA A 225 -1.83 12.70 8.99
N CYS A 226 -0.55 13.10 8.89
CA CYS A 226 0.59 12.28 9.32
C CYS A 226 0.75 12.25 10.83
N ILE A 227 1.23 11.09 11.30
CA ILE A 227 1.73 10.82 12.65
C ILE A 227 3.25 10.80 12.58
N PHE A 228 3.91 11.41 13.56
CA PHE A 228 5.36 11.58 13.59
C PHE A 228 5.97 10.82 14.76
N ASP A 229 7.19 10.35 14.58
CA ASP A 229 7.98 9.72 15.63
C ASP A 229 8.79 10.75 16.45
N GLU A 230 9.65 10.27 17.35
CA GLU A 230 10.57 11.06 18.19
C GLU A 230 11.61 11.85 17.38
N HIS A 231 11.86 11.47 16.13
CA HIS A 231 12.78 12.14 15.21
C HIS A 231 12.08 13.13 14.27
N ARG A 232 10.75 13.31 14.43
CA ARG A 232 9.87 14.10 13.56
C ARG A 232 9.73 13.54 12.14
N GLU A 233 9.98 12.24 11.98
CA GLU A 233 9.76 11.56 10.72
C GLU A 233 8.33 11.02 10.63
N PRO A 234 7.65 11.18 9.48
CA PRO A 234 6.30 10.66 9.29
C PRO A 234 6.36 9.14 9.12
N PHE A 235 5.83 8.39 10.07
CA PHE A 235 5.83 6.93 10.01
C PHE A 235 4.45 6.33 9.73
N ALA A 236 3.39 7.07 10.02
CA ALA A 236 2.01 6.64 9.79
C ALA A 236 1.11 7.83 9.41
N ALA A 237 -0.11 7.54 8.98
CA ALA A 237 -1.15 8.53 8.74
C ALA A 237 -2.50 8.02 9.22
N ILE A 238 -3.33 8.89 9.79
CA ILE A 238 -4.74 8.63 10.08
C ILE A 238 -5.58 9.29 9.00
N SER A 239 -6.65 8.61 8.57
CA SER A 239 -7.60 9.17 7.61
C SER A 239 -9.05 8.92 8.00
N ILE A 240 -9.91 9.86 7.60
CA ILE A 240 -11.38 9.72 7.57
C ILE A 240 -11.76 9.52 6.12
N SER A 241 -12.55 8.48 5.84
CA SER A 241 -12.96 8.13 4.46
C SER A 241 -14.45 7.82 4.42
N GLY A 242 -15.15 8.44 3.47
CA GLY A 242 -16.59 8.27 3.32
C GLY A 242 -17.10 8.79 1.99
N PRO A 243 -18.40 8.60 1.70
CA PRO A 243 -18.99 9.06 0.45
C PRO A 243 -19.12 10.59 0.41
N ILE A 244 -19.03 11.15 -0.80
CA ILE A 244 -19.19 12.59 -1.05
C ILE A 244 -20.50 13.16 -0.50
N SER A 245 -21.56 12.33 -0.42
CA SER A 245 -22.85 12.73 0.14
C SER A 245 -22.84 13.03 1.64
N ARG A 246 -21.80 12.60 2.37
CA ARG A 246 -21.63 12.85 3.80
C ARG A 246 -20.36 13.65 4.12
N ILE A 247 -19.28 13.47 3.33
CA ILE A 247 -18.11 14.35 3.35
C ILE A 247 -18.35 15.45 2.30
N THR A 248 -19.24 16.37 2.61
CA THR A 248 -19.62 17.48 1.73
C THR A 248 -18.62 18.62 1.80
N ASP A 249 -18.61 19.55 0.82
CA ASP A 249 -17.63 20.64 0.73
C ASP A 249 -17.58 21.53 1.97
N ASP A 250 -18.75 21.79 2.57
CA ASP A 250 -18.89 22.56 3.81
C ASP A 250 -18.30 21.83 5.04
N ARG A 251 -18.21 20.51 5.00
CA ARG A 251 -17.68 19.69 6.09
C ARG A 251 -16.18 19.34 5.96
N VAL A 252 -15.56 19.58 4.81
CA VAL A 252 -14.13 19.25 4.58
C VAL A 252 -13.23 19.88 5.64
N THR A 253 -13.48 21.13 6.01
CA THR A 253 -12.67 21.83 7.04
C THR A 253 -12.88 21.23 8.43
N GLU A 254 -14.10 20.83 8.78
CA GLU A 254 -14.43 20.15 10.03
C GLU A 254 -13.69 18.82 10.14
N PHE A 255 -13.81 17.95 9.13
CA PHE A 255 -13.11 16.66 9.09
C PHE A 255 -11.59 16.82 9.07
N GLY A 256 -11.09 17.85 8.37
CA GLY A 256 -9.67 18.18 8.38
C GLY A 256 -9.14 18.52 9.76
N ALA A 257 -9.90 19.29 10.55
CA ALA A 257 -9.55 19.61 11.93
C ALA A 257 -9.58 18.35 12.84
N MET A 258 -10.58 17.49 12.66
CA MET A 258 -10.71 16.23 13.40
C MET A 258 -9.52 15.31 13.16
N VAL A 259 -9.13 15.08 11.90
CA VAL A 259 -8.00 14.18 11.55
C VAL A 259 -6.67 14.75 12.03
N ILE A 260 -6.46 16.07 12.00
CA ILE A 260 -5.27 16.71 12.58
C ILE A 260 -5.20 16.48 14.10
N LYS A 261 -6.33 16.68 14.80
CA LYS A 261 -6.42 16.47 16.26
C LYS A 261 -6.03 15.03 16.62
N ALA A 262 -6.63 14.05 15.94
CA ALA A 262 -6.35 12.64 16.19
C ALA A 262 -4.89 12.26 15.86
N ALA A 263 -4.34 12.74 14.74
CA ALA A 263 -2.94 12.50 14.37
C ALA A 263 -1.96 13.08 15.40
N LYS A 264 -2.26 14.27 15.96
CA LYS A 264 -1.47 14.87 17.05
C LYS A 264 -1.56 14.05 18.33
N GLU A 265 -2.76 13.58 18.69
CA GLU A 265 -2.97 12.76 19.89
C GLU A 265 -2.16 11.46 19.80
N VAL A 266 -2.18 10.77 18.66
CA VAL A 266 -1.36 9.58 18.44
C VAL A 266 0.13 9.92 18.46
N THR A 267 0.56 11.00 17.81
CA THR A 267 1.96 11.46 17.81
C THR A 267 2.46 11.62 19.25
N LEU A 268 1.72 12.31 20.10
CA LEU A 268 2.08 12.52 21.50
C LEU A 268 2.06 11.24 22.34
N ALA A 269 1.02 10.41 22.19
CA ALA A 269 0.88 9.15 22.90
C ALA A 269 1.99 8.14 22.52
N TYR A 270 2.52 8.28 21.31
CA TYR A 270 3.63 7.47 20.78
C TYR A 270 5.03 8.00 21.19
N GLY A 271 5.09 9.16 21.83
CA GLY A 271 6.35 9.83 22.17
C GLY A 271 6.95 10.66 21.03
N GLY A 272 6.17 10.88 19.98
CA GLY A 272 6.58 11.67 18.83
C GLY A 272 6.51 13.19 19.09
N MET A 273 7.16 13.94 18.21
CA MET A 273 7.19 15.40 18.21
C MET A 273 6.88 15.93 16.81
N ARG A 274 6.18 17.05 16.73
CA ARG A 274 5.93 17.77 15.49
C ARG A 274 6.56 19.16 15.52
#